data_28dd816965d17250c41775a25554313d
#
_entry.id   28dd816965d17250c41775a25554313d
#
_cell.length_a   1.000
_cell.length_b   1.000
_cell.length_c   1.000
_cell.angle_alpha   90.00
_cell.angle_beta   90.00
_cell.angle_gamma   90.00
#
_symmetry.space_group_name_H-M   'P 1'
#
loop_
_entity.id
_entity.type
_entity.pdbx_description
1 polymer ?
#
loop_
_entity_poly.entity_id
_entity_poly.type
_entity_poly.pdbx_seq_one_letter_code
_entity_poly.pdbx_strand_id
1 'polypeptide(L)'
;MNKKMFRYFCAILIFLFIINIGMISASEIDQSTDAFSNQILSDDSGVNEVLTDDPEGCSTETNPEDTEVQGETTDPTPNPNDSTDPNVEEHQEEVLEKTTLSSVDYVIKNKYLNVYLKDSSKNAIANQKVTLTINGKTLSAITNSNGIAKFNITNAAKTYPVTLNFEGDDKYASSSKTLNLRVIAKPIYTKMTIAQYGIFVGNYLNVYLKTTAGKAIANQTIKITINGKTYTRITKKNGLAKLKINLKSNIYSVSIKYAGKGNYIPVSKSIKVNVLSSKLIGKTNYGKVYFIGIIGNRSSNIKIAYVVGLHSMEHKIHDSLYKQMINKVNMKYKYYIYRIVLTNKKGSYSTLRMRGQMLAKNYIVPHAKNQNYDLVVDIHSTSGISYKQTYFIHVPKNQHEPSMKLAKKTIQLIKSIEGNSKILYWSPPTQTSPPYIHLPLIKAGTPTFVFETWSYEKKSQTDKRAKILIQAIDKVFD
;
A
#
# COMPACT_ATOMS: atom_id res chain seq x y z
N MET A 1 35.74 40.06 22.43
CA MET A 1 35.27 39.37 21.20
C MET A 1 34.64 40.41 20.27
N ASN A 2 35.16 40.54 19.05
CA ASN A 2 34.86 41.66 18.15
C ASN A 2 33.43 41.45 17.54
N LYS A 3 32.59 42.50 17.48
CA LYS A 3 31.21 42.47 16.98
C LYS A 3 31.06 41.79 15.58
N LYS A 4 32.11 41.81 14.77
CA LYS A 4 32.16 41.08 13.49
C LYS A 4 32.25 39.54 13.67
N MET A 5 33.04 39.08 14.64
CA MET A 5 33.17 37.64 14.92
C MET A 5 31.89 37.03 15.53
N PHE A 6 31.16 37.80 16.34
CA PHE A 6 29.85 37.37 16.87
C PHE A 6 28.77 37.20 15.77
N ARG A 7 28.78 38.06 14.75
CA ARG A 7 27.86 37.93 13.60
C ARG A 7 28.17 36.70 12.74
N TYR A 8 29.45 36.35 12.56
CA TYR A 8 29.83 35.12 11.85
C TYR A 8 29.51 33.87 12.67
N PHE A 9 29.68 33.91 13.99
CA PHE A 9 29.33 32.79 14.86
C PHE A 9 27.81 32.53 14.90
N CYS A 10 27.00 33.58 14.98
CA CYS A 10 25.53 33.47 14.85
C CYS A 10 25.07 33.00 13.47
N ALA A 11 25.74 33.43 12.40
CA ALA A 11 25.42 32.97 11.04
C ALA A 11 25.75 31.47 10.83
N ILE A 12 26.86 30.99 11.40
CA ILE A 12 27.24 29.57 11.34
C ILE A 12 26.29 28.72 12.20
N LEU A 13 25.86 29.20 13.38
CA LEU A 13 24.87 28.50 14.22
C LEU A 13 23.50 28.44 13.57
N ILE A 14 23.07 29.50 12.88
CA ILE A 14 21.82 29.52 12.10
C ILE A 14 21.92 28.56 10.91
N PHE A 15 23.07 28.48 10.25
CA PHE A 15 23.28 27.57 9.12
C PHE A 15 23.32 26.09 9.56
N LEU A 16 23.92 25.80 10.72
CA LEU A 16 23.91 24.45 11.31
C LEU A 16 22.53 24.07 11.86
N PHE A 17 21.69 25.01 12.30
CA PHE A 17 20.33 24.76 12.74
C PHE A 17 19.40 24.52 11.57
N ILE A 18 19.63 25.17 10.42
CA ILE A 18 18.87 24.94 9.17
C ILE A 18 19.20 23.57 8.56
N ILE A 19 20.44 23.08 8.69
CA ILE A 19 20.84 21.75 8.22
C ILE A 19 20.23 20.62 9.08
N ASN A 20 20.00 20.85 10.38
CA ASN A 20 19.40 19.85 11.28
C ASN A 20 17.86 19.81 11.25
N ILE A 21 17.19 20.85 10.72
CA ILE A 21 15.71 20.86 10.53
C ILE A 21 15.32 20.31 9.15
N GLY A 22 16.27 20.16 8.23
CA GLY A 22 16.04 19.66 6.86
C GLY A 22 15.89 18.14 6.73
N MET A 23 15.86 17.35 7.81
CA MET A 23 15.76 15.89 7.76
C MET A 23 14.41 15.30 8.22
N ILE A 24 13.38 16.11 8.37
CA ILE A 24 12.03 15.57 8.63
C ILE A 24 11.05 16.22 7.65
N SER A 25 10.54 15.40 6.73
CA SER A 25 9.34 15.62 5.91
C SER A 25 9.45 16.63 4.76
N ALA A 26 9.95 16.16 3.62
CA ALA A 26 9.36 16.53 2.33
C ALA A 26 9.14 15.24 1.53
N SER A 27 7.91 14.78 1.51
CA SER A 27 7.45 13.88 0.46
C SER A 27 7.47 14.68 -0.85
N GLU A 28 8.53 14.52 -1.64
CA GLU A 28 8.56 14.95 -3.03
C GLU A 28 7.42 14.25 -3.77
N ILE A 29 6.36 15.01 -4.03
CA ILE A 29 5.37 14.69 -5.04
C ILE A 29 6.03 15.07 -6.37
N ASP A 30 6.53 14.04 -7.05
CA ASP A 30 7.15 14.13 -8.37
C ASP A 30 6.14 14.69 -9.40
N GLN A 31 6.56 15.69 -10.17
CA GLN A 31 5.79 16.37 -11.20
C GLN A 31 5.57 15.51 -12.46
N SER A 32 5.11 14.28 -12.33
CA SER A 32 4.77 13.44 -13.49
C SER A 32 3.28 13.04 -13.54
N THR A 33 2.39 13.89 -13.02
CA THR A 33 0.97 13.52 -12.83
C THR A 33 0.06 13.77 -14.02
N ASP A 34 0.51 14.45 -15.08
CA ASP A 34 -0.36 14.80 -16.20
C ASP A 34 -0.53 13.70 -17.26
N ALA A 35 0.35 12.69 -17.26
CA ALA A 35 0.23 11.55 -18.18
C ALA A 35 -0.76 10.46 -17.70
N PHE A 36 -1.15 10.47 -16.41
CA PHE A 36 -1.96 9.39 -15.84
C PHE A 36 -3.47 9.54 -15.98
N SER A 37 -3.96 10.75 -16.18
CA SER A 37 -5.42 10.95 -16.35
C SER A 37 -5.96 10.46 -17.69
N ASN A 38 -5.10 10.39 -18.71
CA ASN A 38 -5.49 9.97 -20.06
C ASN A 38 -5.32 8.46 -20.32
N GLN A 39 -4.49 7.75 -19.55
CA GLN A 39 -4.23 6.32 -19.78
C GLN A 39 -5.32 5.38 -19.24
N ILE A 40 -6.20 5.87 -18.36
CA ILE A 40 -7.32 5.06 -17.82
C ILE A 40 -8.54 5.07 -18.76
N LEU A 41 -8.56 5.95 -19.77
CA LEU A 41 -9.71 6.15 -20.64
C LEU A 41 -9.49 5.76 -22.11
N SER A 42 -8.29 5.29 -22.50
CA SER A 42 -7.97 5.06 -23.93
C SER A 42 -7.86 3.59 -24.36
N ASP A 43 -8.05 2.61 -23.48
CA ASP A 43 -8.07 1.20 -23.87
C ASP A 43 -9.52 0.65 -23.93
N ASP A 44 -10.32 1.23 -24.83
CA ASP A 44 -11.56 0.64 -25.33
C ASP A 44 -11.50 0.61 -26.85
N SER A 45 -10.53 -0.13 -27.39
CA SER A 45 -10.58 -0.61 -28.78
C SER A 45 -10.81 -2.12 -28.71
N GLY A 46 -12.04 -2.48 -29.02
CA GLY A 46 -12.47 -3.86 -29.16
C GLY A 46 -11.66 -4.59 -30.21
N VAL A 47 -11.28 -5.79 -29.86
CA VAL A 47 -11.08 -6.86 -30.83
C VAL A 47 -11.98 -8.00 -30.40
N ASN A 48 -13.02 -8.19 -31.19
CA ASN A 48 -13.73 -9.44 -31.30
C ASN A 48 -12.73 -10.48 -31.83
N GLU A 49 -12.47 -11.51 -31.07
CA GLU A 49 -12.08 -12.79 -31.64
C GLU A 49 -13.00 -13.88 -31.14
N VAL A 50 -13.52 -14.51 -32.14
CA VAL A 50 -14.49 -15.58 -32.24
C VAL A 50 -13.93 -16.82 -31.54
N LEU A 51 -14.78 -17.41 -30.71
CA LEU A 51 -14.65 -18.78 -30.20
C LEU A 51 -14.88 -19.77 -31.36
N THR A 52 -13.96 -20.67 -31.55
CA THR A 52 -14.24 -21.93 -32.20
C THR A 52 -13.88 -23.06 -31.27
N ASP A 53 -14.90 -23.85 -31.10
CA ASP A 53 -15.15 -25.14 -30.52
C ASP A 53 -13.99 -26.13 -30.45
N ASP A 54 -13.96 -26.83 -29.33
CA ASP A 54 -13.94 -28.24 -28.98
C ASP A 54 -13.61 -29.29 -30.08
N PRO A 55 -13.38 -30.57 -29.80
CA PRO A 55 -13.66 -31.34 -28.58
C PRO A 55 -12.67 -32.50 -28.21
N GLU A 56 -12.98 -33.12 -27.07
CA GLU A 56 -12.89 -34.55 -26.75
C GLU A 56 -11.55 -35.20 -26.40
N GLY A 57 -11.59 -35.89 -25.26
CA GLY A 57 -10.63 -36.89 -24.85
C GLY A 57 -10.97 -37.52 -23.50
N CYS A 58 -12.08 -38.25 -23.43
CA CYS A 58 -12.45 -39.13 -22.33
C CYS A 58 -11.59 -40.38 -22.30
N SER A 59 -11.15 -40.84 -21.11
CA SER A 59 -11.05 -42.27 -20.68
C SER A 59 -10.66 -42.32 -19.22
N THR A 60 -11.60 -42.61 -18.35
CA THR A 60 -11.96 -43.87 -17.71
C THR A 60 -10.86 -44.54 -16.92
N GLU A 61 -11.11 -44.54 -15.62
CA GLU A 61 -11.14 -45.67 -14.68
C GLU A 61 -10.02 -46.69 -14.73
N THR A 62 -9.42 -46.97 -13.59
CA THR A 62 -9.74 -48.18 -12.81
C THR A 62 -8.95 -48.20 -11.51
N ASN A 63 -9.71 -48.43 -10.44
CA ASN A 63 -9.21 -48.98 -9.18
C ASN A 63 -9.24 -50.51 -9.32
N PRO A 64 -8.36 -51.27 -8.70
CA PRO A 64 -8.85 -52.47 -8.04
C PRO A 64 -8.41 -52.60 -6.58
N GLU A 65 -9.38 -53.15 -5.88
CA GLU A 65 -9.44 -53.63 -4.52
C GLU A 65 -8.44 -54.72 -4.19
N ASP A 66 -8.21 -54.84 -2.87
CA ASP A 66 -8.06 -56.00 -2.02
C ASP A 66 -7.24 -57.22 -2.46
N THR A 67 -6.32 -57.57 -1.58
CA THR A 67 -6.28 -58.96 -1.08
C THR A 67 -5.62 -59.04 0.31
N GLU A 68 -6.43 -59.41 1.29
CA GLU A 68 -5.99 -60.01 2.58
C GLU A 68 -5.25 -61.32 2.32
N VAL A 69 -4.17 -61.52 3.09
CA VAL A 69 -3.75 -62.90 3.46
C VAL A 69 -3.42 -62.94 4.93
N GLN A 70 -4.26 -63.61 5.65
CA GLN A 70 -4.03 -64.08 7.01
C GLN A 70 -2.94 -65.19 7.05
N GLY A 71 -2.16 -65.21 8.11
CA GLY A 71 -1.25 -66.27 8.44
C GLY A 71 -1.01 -66.29 9.94
N GLU A 72 -1.80 -67.14 10.61
CA GLU A 72 -1.63 -67.55 12.00
C GLU A 72 -0.29 -68.23 12.24
N THR A 73 0.24 -68.10 13.46
CA THR A 73 0.55 -69.13 14.51
C THR A 73 1.73 -68.64 15.29
N THR A 74 1.83 -68.71 16.51
CA THR A 74 1.52 -69.44 17.71
C THR A 74 2.42 -68.88 18.83
N ASP A 75 1.78 -68.66 19.94
CA ASP A 75 2.37 -68.35 21.23
C ASP A 75 3.13 -69.55 21.80
N PRO A 76 4.17 -69.40 22.59
CA PRO A 76 4.27 -70.10 23.82
C PRO A 76 4.52 -69.21 25.04
N THR A 77 3.72 -69.46 26.02
CA THR A 77 3.63 -69.07 27.43
C THR A 77 4.93 -68.99 28.18
N PRO A 78 4.94 -68.24 29.29
CA PRO A 78 6.14 -67.79 29.99
C PRO A 78 6.68 -68.78 31.04
N ASN A 79 7.99 -68.72 31.23
CA ASN A 79 8.63 -69.32 32.39
C ASN A 79 9.06 -68.25 33.41
N PRO A 80 8.66 -68.31 34.68
CA PRO A 80 9.06 -67.34 35.68
C PRO A 80 10.32 -67.76 36.38
N ASN A 81 11.30 -66.90 36.45
CA ASN A 81 12.38 -66.75 37.40
C ASN A 81 13.70 -66.45 36.66
N ASP A 82 14.09 -65.23 36.67
CA ASP A 82 15.44 -64.89 37.13
C ASP A 82 15.52 -63.44 37.61
N SER A 83 16.29 -63.28 38.63
CA SER A 83 16.59 -62.24 39.55
C SER A 83 16.75 -60.82 38.98
N THR A 84 16.13 -59.91 39.66
CA THR A 84 16.40 -58.47 39.83
C THR A 84 17.90 -58.13 39.82
N ASP A 85 18.31 -57.36 38.82
CA ASP A 85 19.42 -56.43 38.93
C ASP A 85 18.86 -54.95 38.83
N PRO A 86 18.83 -54.21 39.95
CA PRO A 86 18.35 -52.85 39.98
C PRO A 86 19.52 -51.87 39.78
N ASN A 87 20.08 -51.79 38.60
CA ASN A 87 20.89 -50.59 38.24
C ASN A 87 21.16 -50.50 36.76
N VAL A 88 20.10 -50.26 35.98
CA VAL A 88 20.25 -49.63 34.66
C VAL A 88 19.83 -48.18 34.85
N GLU A 89 20.81 -47.33 35.14
CA GLU A 89 20.66 -45.88 34.94
C GLU A 89 20.27 -45.67 33.48
N GLU A 90 18.99 -45.37 33.25
CA GLU A 90 18.48 -44.87 31.99
C GLU A 90 19.16 -43.50 31.74
N HIS A 91 20.29 -43.51 31.04
CA HIS A 91 20.87 -42.30 30.51
C HIS A 91 19.82 -41.68 29.56
N GLN A 92 18.98 -40.79 30.09
CA GLN A 92 18.23 -39.84 29.24
C GLN A 92 19.26 -39.05 28.43
N GLU A 93 19.43 -39.39 27.16
CA GLU A 93 20.14 -38.53 26.24
C GLU A 93 19.50 -37.13 26.30
N GLU A 94 20.21 -36.20 26.91
CA GLU A 94 19.77 -34.79 26.98
C GLU A 94 19.65 -34.25 25.57
N VAL A 95 18.41 -34.06 25.09
CA VAL A 95 18.13 -33.59 23.72
C VAL A 95 18.56 -32.12 23.62
N LEU A 96 19.72 -31.88 23.02
CA LEU A 96 20.26 -30.53 22.82
C LEU A 96 19.31 -29.65 22.05
N GLU A 97 19.18 -28.41 22.49
CA GLU A 97 18.31 -27.41 21.85
C GLU A 97 18.85 -27.01 20.46
N LYS A 98 18.03 -27.16 19.41
CA LYS A 98 18.40 -26.83 18.02
C LYS A 98 18.70 -25.36 17.85
N THR A 99 19.76 -25.03 17.10
CA THR A 99 20.17 -23.67 16.82
C THR A 99 20.09 -23.30 15.34
N THR A 100 20.11 -22.01 15.03
CA THR A 100 20.14 -21.49 13.67
C THR A 100 21.09 -20.32 13.54
N LEU A 101 21.91 -20.35 12.47
CA LEU A 101 22.76 -19.24 12.06
C LEU A 101 22.10 -18.45 10.94
N SER A 102 22.15 -17.12 11.00
CA SER A 102 21.63 -16.25 9.95
C SER A 102 22.51 -15.00 9.75
N SER A 103 22.60 -14.55 8.51
CA SER A 103 23.31 -13.32 8.12
C SER A 103 22.74 -12.77 6.83
N VAL A 104 23.06 -11.52 6.49
CA VAL A 104 22.86 -10.96 5.14
C VAL A 104 23.93 -11.52 4.19
N ASP A 105 23.63 -11.51 2.90
CA ASP A 105 24.50 -12.03 1.83
C ASP A 105 25.41 -10.96 1.22
N TYR A 106 25.58 -9.83 1.91
CA TYR A 106 26.50 -8.75 1.49
C TYR A 106 27.10 -8.01 2.67
N VAL A 107 28.27 -7.43 2.44
CA VAL A 107 28.95 -6.54 3.37
C VAL A 107 29.72 -5.45 2.62
N ILE A 108 29.83 -4.25 3.18
CA ILE A 108 30.72 -3.22 2.67
C ILE A 108 32.13 -3.53 3.15
N LYS A 109 33.12 -3.50 2.25
CA LYS A 109 34.54 -3.72 2.58
C LYS A 109 34.95 -2.88 3.78
N ASN A 110 35.72 -3.46 4.70
CA ASN A 110 36.17 -2.84 5.96
C ASN A 110 35.01 -2.47 6.92
N LYS A 111 33.85 -3.16 6.78
CA LYS A 111 32.74 -3.09 7.72
C LYS A 111 32.45 -4.46 8.32
N TYR A 112 31.70 -4.50 9.39
CA TYR A 112 31.35 -5.72 10.08
C TYR A 112 30.17 -6.43 9.39
N LEU A 113 30.32 -7.75 9.20
CA LEU A 113 29.22 -8.65 8.94
C LEU A 113 28.66 -9.13 10.28
N ASN A 114 27.38 -8.97 10.48
CA ASN A 114 26.67 -9.49 11.66
C ASN A 114 26.15 -10.90 11.35
N VAL A 115 26.49 -11.84 12.19
CA VAL A 115 25.98 -13.21 12.19
C VAL A 115 25.15 -13.40 13.45
N TYR A 116 23.93 -13.88 13.31
CA TYR A 116 22.99 -14.10 14.40
C TYR A 116 22.91 -15.58 14.71
N LEU A 117 23.06 -15.95 15.99
CA LEU A 117 22.82 -17.27 16.53
C LEU A 117 21.55 -17.25 17.37
N LYS A 118 20.63 -18.15 17.10
CA LYS A 118 19.33 -18.25 17.75
C LYS A 118 18.93 -19.69 18.01
N ASP A 119 18.14 -19.90 19.08
CA ASP A 119 17.48 -21.16 19.39
C ASP A 119 16.28 -21.45 18.47
N SER A 120 15.63 -22.57 18.69
CA SER A 120 14.43 -23.02 17.96
C SER A 120 13.24 -22.07 18.15
N SER A 121 13.13 -21.41 19.30
CA SER A 121 12.12 -20.42 19.65
C SER A 121 12.44 -19.00 19.13
N LYS A 122 13.59 -18.86 18.42
CA LYS A 122 14.13 -17.59 17.87
C LYS A 122 14.66 -16.61 18.90
N ASN A 123 14.93 -17.04 20.12
CA ASN A 123 15.63 -16.25 21.12
C ASN A 123 17.11 -16.12 20.75
N ALA A 124 17.73 -15.05 21.20
CA ALA A 124 19.16 -14.79 20.99
C ALA A 124 19.99 -15.67 21.91
N ILE A 125 21.05 -16.31 21.39
CA ILE A 125 22.02 -17.08 22.18
C ILE A 125 23.29 -16.24 22.34
N ALA A 126 23.61 -15.84 23.57
CA ALA A 126 24.75 -15.02 23.92
C ALA A 126 25.96 -15.87 24.32
N ASN A 127 27.14 -15.22 24.36
CA ASN A 127 28.38 -15.79 24.85
C ASN A 127 28.88 -17.06 24.14
N GLN A 128 28.42 -17.29 22.91
CA GLN A 128 28.78 -18.42 22.09
C GLN A 128 29.82 -18.08 21.02
N LYS A 129 30.79 -18.95 20.84
CA LYS A 129 31.80 -18.82 19.79
C LYS A 129 31.22 -19.21 18.42
N VAL A 130 31.16 -18.27 17.51
CA VAL A 130 30.79 -18.50 16.11
C VAL A 130 32.00 -18.32 15.24
N THR A 131 32.19 -19.17 14.24
CA THR A 131 33.25 -19.03 13.24
C THR A 131 32.69 -18.67 11.86
N LEU A 132 33.53 -18.00 11.08
CA LEU A 132 33.26 -17.62 9.68
C LEU A 132 34.48 -17.95 8.84
N THR A 133 34.32 -18.85 7.91
CA THR A 133 35.39 -19.22 6.92
C THR A 133 35.12 -18.51 5.61
N ILE A 134 36.09 -17.71 5.16
CA ILE A 134 36.06 -16.94 3.89
C ILE A 134 37.41 -17.01 3.20
N ASN A 135 37.44 -17.43 1.95
CA ASN A 135 38.67 -17.52 1.15
C ASN A 135 39.81 -18.30 1.85
N GLY A 136 39.49 -19.46 2.43
CA GLY A 136 40.40 -20.32 3.19
C GLY A 136 40.83 -19.83 4.56
N LYS A 137 40.39 -18.64 4.99
CA LYS A 137 40.67 -18.09 6.32
C LYS A 137 39.46 -18.21 7.24
N THR A 138 39.66 -18.74 8.44
CA THR A 138 38.64 -18.80 9.48
C THR A 138 38.83 -17.67 10.48
N LEU A 139 37.75 -16.90 10.73
CA LEU A 139 37.63 -15.85 11.72
C LEU A 139 36.72 -16.38 12.83
N SER A 140 36.94 -15.93 14.08
CA SER A 140 36.05 -16.26 15.21
C SER A 140 35.54 -15.01 15.90
N ALA A 141 34.33 -15.05 16.45
CA ALA A 141 33.75 -13.99 17.25
C ALA A 141 32.76 -14.59 18.26
N ILE A 142 32.62 -13.93 19.40
CA ILE A 142 31.67 -14.32 20.45
C ILE A 142 30.35 -13.55 20.23
N THR A 143 29.22 -14.23 20.42
CA THR A 143 27.90 -13.60 20.37
C THR A 143 27.66 -12.74 21.60
N ASN A 144 27.12 -11.53 21.37
CA ASN A 144 26.71 -10.63 22.45
C ASN A 144 25.31 -10.99 22.98
N SER A 145 24.77 -10.19 23.93
CA SER A 145 23.42 -10.38 24.52
C SER A 145 22.27 -10.47 23.49
N ASN A 146 22.46 -9.94 22.28
CA ASN A 146 21.49 -10.05 21.18
C ASN A 146 21.78 -11.24 20.23
N GLY A 147 22.66 -12.15 20.62
CA GLY A 147 23.06 -13.29 19.79
C GLY A 147 23.86 -12.92 18.55
N ILE A 148 24.58 -11.79 18.54
CA ILE A 148 25.28 -11.25 17.37
C ILE A 148 26.79 -11.45 17.51
N ALA A 149 27.39 -12.26 16.62
CA ALA A 149 28.82 -12.31 16.36
C ALA A 149 29.19 -11.34 15.21
N LYS A 150 30.24 -10.51 15.38
CA LYS A 150 30.65 -9.48 14.41
C LYS A 150 31.99 -9.83 13.78
N PHE A 151 32.03 -9.90 12.44
CA PHE A 151 33.24 -10.22 11.66
C PHE A 151 33.66 -9.04 10.79
N ASN A 152 34.85 -8.50 10.99
CA ASN A 152 35.40 -7.44 10.12
C ASN A 152 35.86 -8.05 8.79
N ILE A 153 35.24 -7.65 7.68
CA ILE A 153 35.53 -8.20 6.35
C ILE A 153 36.39 -7.23 5.56
N THR A 154 37.67 -7.56 5.43
CA THR A 154 38.69 -6.75 4.72
C THR A 154 38.97 -7.27 3.32
N ASN A 155 38.40 -8.41 2.92
CA ASN A 155 38.59 -9.05 1.64
C ASN A 155 38.32 -8.13 0.45
N ALA A 156 38.95 -8.40 -0.70
CA ALA A 156 38.70 -7.65 -1.93
C ALA A 156 37.23 -7.72 -2.38
N ALA A 157 36.78 -6.71 -3.11
CA ALA A 157 35.40 -6.64 -3.58
C ALA A 157 35.10 -7.70 -4.64
N LYS A 158 34.46 -8.77 -4.23
CA LYS A 158 33.91 -9.85 -5.07
C LYS A 158 32.93 -10.69 -4.25
N THR A 159 32.37 -11.72 -4.83
CA THR A 159 31.53 -12.68 -4.11
C THR A 159 32.39 -13.86 -3.67
N TYR A 160 32.24 -14.27 -2.42
CA TYR A 160 32.95 -15.38 -1.81
C TYR A 160 31.96 -16.43 -1.30
N PRO A 161 32.19 -17.72 -1.50
CA PRO A 161 31.56 -18.75 -0.69
C PRO A 161 32.05 -18.59 0.75
N VAL A 162 31.10 -18.62 1.70
CA VAL A 162 31.36 -18.43 3.12
C VAL A 162 30.62 -19.53 3.89
N THR A 163 31.30 -20.09 4.88
CA THR A 163 30.70 -21.01 5.85
C THR A 163 30.68 -20.35 7.23
N LEU A 164 29.50 -20.32 7.83
CA LEU A 164 29.29 -19.95 9.22
C LEU A 164 29.15 -21.25 10.03
N ASN A 165 29.78 -21.33 11.20
CA ASN A 165 29.71 -22.52 12.04
C ASN A 165 29.58 -22.14 13.52
N PHE A 166 28.73 -22.86 14.23
CA PHE A 166 28.63 -22.95 15.67
C PHE A 166 28.76 -24.41 16.04
N GLU A 167 29.75 -24.75 16.87
CA GLU A 167 30.08 -26.13 17.20
C GLU A 167 29.08 -26.80 18.18
N GLY A 168 28.25 -25.97 18.85
CA GLY A 168 27.39 -26.44 19.93
C GLY A 168 28.07 -26.38 21.30
N ASP A 169 27.32 -26.69 22.33
CA ASP A 169 27.77 -26.91 23.70
C ASP A 169 26.86 -27.93 24.40
N ASP A 170 26.98 -28.08 25.71
CA ASP A 170 26.19 -29.03 26.49
C ASP A 170 24.67 -28.78 26.43
N LYS A 171 24.25 -27.57 26.08
CA LYS A 171 22.84 -27.16 25.98
C LYS A 171 22.34 -27.05 24.56
N TYR A 172 23.20 -26.60 23.66
CA TYR A 172 22.82 -26.21 22.28
C TYR A 172 23.46 -27.12 21.24
N ALA A 173 22.65 -27.65 20.34
CA ALA A 173 23.14 -28.42 19.21
C ALA A 173 23.94 -27.53 18.22
N SER A 174 24.95 -28.13 17.60
CA SER A 174 25.75 -27.48 16.56
C SER A 174 24.90 -27.03 15.36
N SER A 175 25.33 -25.98 14.69
CA SER A 175 24.70 -25.54 13.45
C SER A 175 25.71 -24.95 12.46
N SER A 176 25.47 -25.16 11.17
CA SER A 176 26.31 -24.66 10.09
C SER A 176 25.46 -24.04 8.97
N LYS A 177 25.99 -23.02 8.30
CA LYS A 177 25.32 -22.39 7.19
C LYS A 177 26.29 -21.88 6.15
N THR A 178 26.08 -22.25 4.89
CA THR A 178 26.82 -21.72 3.75
C THR A 178 26.02 -20.62 3.07
N LEU A 179 26.72 -19.60 2.54
CA LEU A 179 26.15 -18.54 1.73
C LEU A 179 27.20 -17.94 0.79
N ASN A 180 26.75 -17.25 -0.27
CA ASN A 180 27.60 -16.47 -1.14
C ASN A 180 27.64 -15.02 -0.68
N LEU A 181 28.68 -14.61 0.04
CA LEU A 181 28.86 -13.27 0.59
C LEU A 181 29.44 -12.32 -0.44
N ARG A 182 28.73 -11.27 -0.78
CA ARG A 182 29.18 -10.22 -1.70
C ARG A 182 29.87 -9.09 -0.93
N VAL A 183 31.18 -8.92 -1.12
CA VAL A 183 31.96 -7.80 -0.57
C VAL A 183 31.92 -6.63 -1.55
N ILE A 184 31.51 -5.44 -1.08
CA ILE A 184 31.26 -4.24 -1.88
C ILE A 184 32.25 -3.13 -1.49
N ALA A 185 33.11 -2.69 -2.44
CA ALA A 185 34.07 -1.59 -2.17
C ALA A 185 33.43 -0.18 -2.30
N LYS A 186 32.58 0.02 -3.33
CA LYS A 186 31.95 1.31 -3.64
C LYS A 186 30.43 1.13 -3.64
N PRO A 187 29.77 1.24 -2.49
CA PRO A 187 28.32 0.98 -2.39
C PRO A 187 27.50 2.05 -3.11
N ILE A 188 26.49 1.61 -3.86
CA ILE A 188 25.49 2.46 -4.49
C ILE A 188 24.17 2.18 -3.78
N TYR A 189 23.72 3.11 -2.96
CA TYR A 189 22.47 2.97 -2.23
C TYR A 189 21.28 3.09 -3.18
N THR A 190 20.27 2.26 -2.93
CA THR A 190 19.08 2.15 -3.78
C THR A 190 17.81 2.48 -3.02
N LYS A 191 16.79 2.93 -3.74
CA LYS A 191 15.43 3.14 -3.20
C LYS A 191 14.38 2.58 -4.15
N MET A 192 13.26 2.12 -3.58
CA MET A 192 12.08 1.74 -4.34
C MET A 192 10.93 2.70 -4.07
N THR A 193 10.28 3.16 -5.14
CA THR A 193 9.08 4.00 -5.08
C THR A 193 7.93 3.32 -5.82
N ILE A 194 6.70 3.61 -5.37
CA ILE A 194 5.47 3.10 -5.96
C ILE A 194 4.71 4.28 -6.54
N ALA A 195 4.21 4.15 -7.76
CA ALA A 195 3.49 5.24 -8.42
C ALA A 195 2.13 5.51 -7.75
N GLN A 196 1.45 4.46 -7.31
CA GLN A 196 0.12 4.56 -6.72
C GLN A 196 -0.19 3.37 -5.80
N TYR A 197 -1.02 3.60 -4.79
CA TYR A 197 -1.47 2.57 -3.85
C TYR A 197 -2.85 2.00 -4.22
N GLY A 198 -3.68 2.75 -4.98
CA GLY A 198 -4.94 2.29 -5.53
C GLY A 198 -4.75 1.74 -6.94
N ILE A 199 -5.11 0.49 -7.15
CA ILE A 199 -4.91 -0.23 -8.40
C ILE A 199 -6.22 -0.87 -8.82
N PHE A 200 -6.76 -0.49 -9.97
CA PHE A 200 -7.95 -1.17 -10.49
C PHE A 200 -7.61 -2.59 -10.94
N VAL A 201 -8.54 -3.52 -10.75
CA VAL A 201 -8.44 -4.89 -11.27
C VAL A 201 -8.09 -4.85 -12.76
N GLY A 202 -7.10 -5.62 -13.17
CA GLY A 202 -6.58 -5.62 -14.55
C GLY A 202 -5.46 -4.62 -14.82
N ASN A 203 -5.25 -3.62 -13.95
CA ASN A 203 -4.20 -2.62 -14.08
C ASN A 203 -2.88 -3.05 -13.40
N TYR A 204 -1.87 -2.20 -13.43
CA TYR A 204 -0.52 -2.53 -13.03
C TYR A 204 -0.10 -1.87 -11.72
N LEU A 205 0.51 -2.66 -10.83
CA LEU A 205 1.38 -2.15 -9.77
C LEU A 205 2.70 -1.73 -10.41
N ASN A 206 3.02 -0.44 -10.37
CA ASN A 206 4.22 0.14 -10.93
C ASN A 206 5.24 0.39 -9.81
N VAL A 207 6.38 -0.30 -9.88
CA VAL A 207 7.49 -0.19 -8.93
C VAL A 207 8.70 0.38 -9.63
N TYR A 208 9.28 1.45 -9.11
CA TYR A 208 10.50 2.04 -9.63
C TYR A 208 11.67 1.74 -8.72
N LEU A 209 12.76 1.21 -9.29
CA LEU A 209 14.05 1.06 -8.64
C LEU A 209 14.98 2.19 -9.13
N LYS A 210 15.48 2.98 -8.18
CA LYS A 210 16.37 4.11 -8.43
C LYS A 210 17.51 4.11 -7.41
N THR A 211 18.61 4.79 -7.71
CA THR A 211 19.59 5.17 -6.68
C THR A 211 18.96 6.19 -5.72
N THR A 212 19.51 6.39 -4.54
CA THR A 212 19.08 7.46 -3.62
C THR A 212 19.19 8.85 -4.27
N ALA A 213 20.13 9.05 -5.20
CA ALA A 213 20.29 10.25 -6.01
C ALA A 213 19.24 10.38 -7.15
N GLY A 214 18.29 9.42 -7.27
CA GLY A 214 17.21 9.50 -8.25
C GLY A 214 17.49 8.86 -9.62
N LYS A 215 18.73 8.40 -9.91
CA LYS A 215 19.08 7.74 -11.17
C LYS A 215 18.36 6.39 -11.29
N ALA A 216 17.68 6.16 -12.42
CA ALA A 216 17.01 4.89 -12.72
C ALA A 216 18.01 3.72 -12.79
N ILE A 217 17.59 2.54 -12.30
CA ILE A 217 18.40 1.32 -12.36
C ILE A 217 17.65 0.30 -13.21
N ALA A 218 18.19 0.04 -14.40
CA ALA A 218 17.62 -0.88 -15.38
C ALA A 218 18.17 -2.31 -15.22
N ASN A 219 17.47 -3.27 -15.86
CA ASN A 219 17.90 -4.67 -15.98
C ASN A 219 18.17 -5.35 -14.64
N GLN A 220 17.41 -4.94 -13.60
CA GLN A 220 17.49 -5.53 -12.28
C GLN A 220 16.25 -6.36 -11.96
N THR A 221 16.48 -7.48 -11.30
CA THR A 221 15.40 -8.39 -10.85
C THR A 221 14.79 -7.90 -9.55
N ILE A 222 13.46 -7.68 -9.56
CA ILE A 222 12.67 -7.36 -8.38
C ILE A 222 11.72 -8.51 -8.10
N LYS A 223 11.64 -8.96 -6.85
CA LYS A 223 10.64 -9.91 -6.35
C LYS A 223 9.50 -9.14 -5.68
N ILE A 224 8.26 -9.39 -6.13
CA ILE A 224 7.04 -8.75 -5.60
C ILE A 224 6.15 -9.87 -5.06
N THR A 225 5.90 -9.88 -3.75
CA THR A 225 5.01 -10.84 -3.11
C THR A 225 3.71 -10.17 -2.75
N ILE A 226 2.59 -10.69 -3.24
CA ILE A 226 1.23 -10.22 -2.96
C ILE A 226 0.29 -11.43 -2.89
N ASN A 227 -0.59 -11.45 -1.90
CA ASN A 227 -1.56 -12.56 -1.69
C ASN A 227 -0.87 -13.93 -1.67
N GLY A 228 0.21 -14.08 -0.90
CA GLY A 228 1.00 -15.32 -0.77
C GLY A 228 1.85 -15.69 -1.99
N LYS A 229 1.67 -15.07 -3.15
CA LYS A 229 2.37 -15.41 -4.38
C LYS A 229 3.50 -14.41 -4.70
N THR A 230 4.67 -14.94 -5.04
CA THR A 230 5.85 -14.14 -5.42
C THR A 230 6.02 -14.10 -6.94
N TYR A 231 6.17 -12.89 -7.46
CA TYR A 231 6.38 -12.60 -8.87
C TYR A 231 7.75 -11.97 -9.08
N THR A 232 8.47 -12.44 -10.08
CA THR A 232 9.75 -11.85 -10.51
C THR A 232 9.51 -10.90 -11.68
N ARG A 233 10.07 -9.68 -11.61
CA ARG A 233 9.97 -8.66 -12.66
C ARG A 233 11.33 -8.01 -12.87
N ILE A 234 11.61 -7.63 -14.10
CA ILE A 234 12.87 -6.96 -14.49
C ILE A 234 12.58 -5.49 -14.74
N THR A 235 13.43 -4.61 -14.19
CA THR A 235 13.31 -3.17 -14.40
C THR A 235 13.71 -2.76 -15.82
N LYS A 236 12.89 -1.89 -16.46
CA LYS A 236 13.14 -1.26 -17.76
C LYS A 236 14.18 -0.12 -17.66
N LYS A 237 14.56 0.51 -18.77
CA LYS A 237 15.53 1.64 -18.82
C LYS A 237 15.23 2.77 -17.81
N ASN A 238 13.98 3.07 -17.56
CA ASN A 238 13.53 4.07 -16.57
C ASN A 238 13.42 3.54 -15.14
N GLY A 239 13.91 2.35 -14.86
CA GLY A 239 13.86 1.70 -13.56
C GLY A 239 12.50 1.07 -13.20
N LEU A 240 11.53 1.06 -14.13
CA LEU A 240 10.16 0.59 -13.90
C LEU A 240 10.04 -0.92 -14.03
N ALA A 241 9.48 -1.57 -13.01
CA ALA A 241 8.97 -2.95 -13.04
C ALA A 241 7.43 -2.91 -12.89
N LYS A 242 6.70 -3.65 -13.73
CA LYS A 242 5.22 -3.70 -13.74
C LYS A 242 4.73 -5.09 -13.35
N LEU A 243 3.74 -5.14 -12.44
CA LEU A 243 3.01 -6.37 -12.12
C LEU A 243 1.51 -6.14 -12.40
N LYS A 244 0.92 -6.87 -13.33
CA LYS A 244 -0.54 -6.85 -13.57
C LYS A 244 -1.27 -7.45 -12.37
N ILE A 245 -2.31 -6.77 -11.89
CA ILE A 245 -3.08 -7.15 -10.70
C ILE A 245 -4.47 -7.62 -11.13
N ASN A 246 -4.68 -8.93 -11.14
CA ASN A 246 -5.97 -9.57 -11.43
C ASN A 246 -6.62 -10.15 -10.15
N LEU A 247 -6.27 -9.60 -8.97
CA LEU A 247 -6.84 -10.01 -7.69
C LEU A 247 -8.24 -9.41 -7.51
N LYS A 248 -9.09 -10.08 -6.73
CA LYS A 248 -10.37 -9.52 -6.29
C LYS A 248 -10.16 -8.20 -5.54
N SER A 249 -11.15 -7.30 -5.62
CA SER A 249 -11.09 -6.01 -4.91
C SER A 249 -10.93 -6.24 -3.39
N ASN A 250 -9.80 -5.81 -2.84
CA ASN A 250 -9.46 -5.86 -1.42
C ASN A 250 -8.19 -5.04 -1.13
N ILE A 251 -7.85 -4.89 0.15
CA ILE A 251 -6.56 -4.36 0.58
C ILE A 251 -5.58 -5.52 0.73
N TYR A 252 -4.43 -5.42 0.08
CA TYR A 252 -3.40 -6.45 0.12
C TYR A 252 -2.09 -5.89 0.67
N SER A 253 -1.43 -6.68 1.52
CA SER A 253 -0.04 -6.44 1.89
C SER A 253 0.86 -6.89 0.74
N VAL A 254 1.83 -6.05 0.39
CA VAL A 254 2.79 -6.30 -0.69
C VAL A 254 4.20 -6.15 -0.13
N SER A 255 5.00 -7.18 -0.30
CA SER A 255 6.45 -7.14 -0.03
C SER A 255 7.20 -7.04 -1.35
N ILE A 256 8.10 -6.09 -1.45
CA ILE A 256 8.91 -5.84 -2.65
C ILE A 256 10.37 -5.93 -2.25
N LYS A 257 11.16 -6.77 -2.95
CA LYS A 257 12.56 -7.01 -2.62
C LYS A 257 13.44 -6.88 -3.87
N TYR A 258 14.53 -6.16 -3.71
CA TYR A 258 15.67 -6.12 -4.61
C TYR A 258 16.90 -6.62 -3.86
N ALA A 259 17.50 -7.71 -4.31
CA ALA A 259 18.62 -8.35 -3.63
C ALA A 259 19.96 -7.60 -3.81
N GLY A 260 19.99 -6.56 -4.64
CA GLY A 260 21.23 -5.91 -5.05
C GLY A 260 21.99 -6.72 -6.11
N LYS A 261 22.90 -6.07 -6.83
CA LYS A 261 23.83 -6.70 -7.78
C LYS A 261 25.04 -5.79 -7.96
N GLY A 262 26.25 -6.36 -8.05
CA GLY A 262 27.49 -5.58 -8.14
C GLY A 262 27.62 -4.62 -6.95
N ASN A 263 27.71 -3.33 -7.19
CA ASN A 263 27.82 -2.30 -6.15
C ASN A 263 26.48 -1.80 -5.60
N TYR A 264 25.34 -2.24 -6.17
CA TYR A 264 24.02 -1.82 -5.67
C TYR A 264 23.67 -2.52 -4.35
N ILE A 265 23.32 -1.73 -3.34
CA ILE A 265 22.89 -2.22 -2.04
C ILE A 265 21.46 -2.77 -2.16
N PRO A 266 21.13 -3.91 -1.53
CA PRO A 266 19.80 -4.45 -1.46
C PRO A 266 18.82 -3.46 -0.81
N VAL A 267 17.55 -3.52 -1.24
CA VAL A 267 16.47 -2.76 -0.62
C VAL A 267 15.19 -3.57 -0.61
N SER A 268 14.44 -3.47 0.48
CA SER A 268 13.11 -4.05 0.61
C SER A 268 12.10 -2.99 1.01
N LYS A 269 10.84 -3.20 0.64
CA LYS A 269 9.73 -2.33 1.00
C LYS A 269 8.46 -3.14 1.20
N SER A 270 7.79 -2.93 2.34
CA SER A 270 6.46 -3.48 2.61
C SER A 270 5.43 -2.36 2.58
N ILE A 271 4.35 -2.57 1.86
CA ILE A 271 3.26 -1.60 1.69
C ILE A 271 1.90 -2.32 1.72
N LYS A 272 0.85 -1.53 1.88
CA LYS A 272 -0.52 -1.98 1.56
C LYS A 272 -0.96 -1.32 0.25
N VAL A 273 -1.65 -2.07 -0.61
CA VAL A 273 -2.29 -1.57 -1.83
C VAL A 273 -3.79 -1.82 -1.76
N ASN A 274 -4.58 -0.90 -2.29
CA ASN A 274 -6.02 -1.06 -2.43
C ASN A 274 -6.32 -1.50 -3.85
N VAL A 275 -6.72 -2.75 -4.03
CA VAL A 275 -7.21 -3.27 -5.32
C VAL A 275 -8.68 -2.92 -5.43
N LEU A 276 -9.02 -2.12 -6.42
CA LEU A 276 -10.33 -1.50 -6.61
C LEU A 276 -11.09 -2.14 -7.77
N SER A 277 -12.41 -2.28 -7.60
CA SER A 277 -13.31 -2.53 -8.71
C SER A 277 -13.94 -1.21 -9.18
N SER A 278 -14.20 -1.14 -10.48
CA SER A 278 -14.99 -0.06 -11.08
C SER A 278 -16.07 -0.66 -11.95
N LYS A 279 -17.32 -0.26 -11.72
CA LYS A 279 -18.48 -0.70 -12.49
C LYS A 279 -19.06 0.47 -13.27
N LEU A 280 -19.26 0.29 -14.57
CA LEU A 280 -20.04 1.22 -15.38
C LEU A 280 -21.50 1.04 -15.03
N ILE A 281 -22.13 2.04 -14.42
CA ILE A 281 -23.54 2.00 -13.99
C ILE A 281 -24.46 2.83 -14.89
N GLY A 282 -23.88 3.67 -15.78
CA GLY A 282 -24.63 4.48 -16.71
C GLY A 282 -23.79 4.94 -17.89
N LYS A 283 -24.41 4.96 -19.09
CA LYS A 283 -23.80 5.42 -20.32
C LYS A 283 -24.85 6.12 -21.19
N THR A 284 -24.46 7.25 -21.77
CA THR A 284 -25.19 7.97 -22.80
C THR A 284 -24.23 8.35 -23.94
N ASN A 285 -24.74 8.97 -25.01
CA ASN A 285 -23.90 9.52 -26.08
C ASN A 285 -23.00 10.69 -25.64
N TYR A 286 -23.24 11.27 -24.46
CA TYR A 286 -22.47 12.41 -23.96
C TYR A 286 -21.70 12.13 -22.65
N GLY A 287 -21.88 10.96 -22.01
CA GLY A 287 -21.16 10.67 -20.79
C GLY A 287 -21.34 9.28 -20.22
N LYS A 288 -20.52 8.96 -19.23
CA LYS A 288 -20.47 7.70 -18.50
C LYS A 288 -20.49 7.96 -16.99
N VAL A 289 -21.09 7.04 -16.23
CA VAL A 289 -21.08 7.04 -14.76
C VAL A 289 -20.43 5.77 -14.27
N TYR A 290 -19.37 5.93 -13.51
CA TYR A 290 -18.67 4.82 -12.87
C TYR A 290 -18.95 4.79 -11.38
N PHE A 291 -19.15 3.59 -10.85
CA PHE A 291 -19.22 3.29 -9.43
C PHE A 291 -17.94 2.57 -9.02
N ILE A 292 -17.17 3.18 -8.13
CA ILE A 292 -15.93 2.61 -7.59
C ILE A 292 -16.26 1.99 -6.24
N GLY A 293 -15.99 0.70 -6.13
CA GLY A 293 -16.26 -0.10 -4.94
C GLY A 293 -15.35 0.24 -3.78
N ILE A 294 -15.44 -0.53 -2.71
CA ILE A 294 -15.02 -0.19 -1.35
C ILE A 294 -13.58 0.30 -1.26
N ILE A 295 -13.42 1.51 -0.74
CA ILE A 295 -12.16 2.09 -0.28
C ILE A 295 -12.22 2.11 1.26
N GLY A 296 -11.11 1.76 1.94
CA GLY A 296 -11.03 1.79 3.41
C GLY A 296 -11.49 0.51 4.08
N ASN A 297 -12.05 0.65 5.30
CA ASN A 297 -12.37 -0.49 6.17
C ASN A 297 -13.61 -1.24 5.70
N ARG A 298 -13.42 -2.43 5.17
CA ARG A 298 -14.50 -3.28 4.65
C ARG A 298 -15.42 -3.86 5.74
N SER A 299 -14.97 -3.86 6.99
CA SER A 299 -15.77 -4.34 8.13
C SER A 299 -16.60 -3.24 8.79
N SER A 300 -16.41 -1.97 8.43
CA SER A 300 -17.21 -0.87 8.97
C SER A 300 -18.69 -1.00 8.58
N ASN A 301 -19.59 -0.67 9.47
CA ASN A 301 -21.02 -0.55 9.15
C ASN A 301 -21.33 0.81 8.49
N ILE A 302 -20.50 1.84 8.74
CA ILE A 302 -20.69 3.17 8.17
C ILE A 302 -20.27 3.18 6.69
N LYS A 303 -21.15 3.66 5.83
CA LYS A 303 -20.99 3.75 4.39
C LYS A 303 -21.08 5.20 3.92
N ILE A 304 -20.06 5.69 3.29
CA ILE A 304 -19.97 7.08 2.81
C ILE A 304 -19.69 7.07 1.31
N ALA A 305 -20.41 7.88 0.55
CA ALA A 305 -20.16 8.05 -0.88
C ALA A 305 -19.75 9.49 -1.22
N TYR A 306 -18.80 9.61 -2.14
CA TYR A 306 -18.46 10.87 -2.78
C TYR A 306 -19.02 10.87 -4.20
N VAL A 307 -19.54 12.03 -4.64
CA VAL A 307 -19.93 12.27 -6.03
C VAL A 307 -18.95 13.27 -6.63
N VAL A 308 -18.31 12.89 -7.74
CA VAL A 308 -17.35 13.74 -8.44
C VAL A 308 -17.67 13.79 -9.93
N GLY A 309 -17.43 14.93 -10.54
CA GLY A 309 -17.63 15.14 -11.99
C GLY A 309 -19.04 15.57 -12.38
N LEU A 310 -19.88 15.96 -11.43
CA LEU A 310 -21.26 16.44 -11.72
C LEU A 310 -21.20 17.62 -12.68
N HIS A 311 -20.28 18.54 -12.46
CA HIS A 311 -20.02 19.64 -13.35
C HIS A 311 -18.59 19.53 -13.92
N SER A 312 -18.47 19.30 -15.20
CA SER A 312 -17.18 18.97 -15.84
C SER A 312 -16.14 20.09 -15.77
N MET A 313 -16.56 21.33 -15.59
CA MET A 313 -15.66 22.50 -15.47
C MET A 313 -15.00 22.60 -14.09
N GLU A 314 -15.50 21.89 -13.10
CA GLU A 314 -15.01 21.87 -11.71
C GLU A 314 -13.96 20.76 -11.48
N HIS A 315 -13.28 20.34 -12.54
CA HIS A 315 -12.42 19.16 -12.57
C HIS A 315 -11.27 19.17 -11.54
N LYS A 316 -10.73 20.35 -11.16
CA LYS A 316 -9.60 20.44 -10.23
C LYS A 316 -9.88 19.74 -8.90
N ILE A 317 -11.00 20.07 -8.24
CA ILE A 317 -11.36 19.48 -6.94
C ILE A 317 -11.83 18.03 -7.10
N HIS A 318 -12.58 17.74 -8.17
CA HIS A 318 -13.02 16.39 -8.50
C HIS A 318 -11.85 15.42 -8.67
N ASP A 319 -10.86 15.79 -9.49
CA ASP A 319 -9.67 14.95 -9.74
C ASP A 319 -8.78 14.84 -8.51
N SER A 320 -8.65 15.94 -7.75
CA SER A 320 -7.87 15.94 -6.52
C SER A 320 -8.45 14.97 -5.48
N LEU A 321 -9.75 15.06 -5.20
CA LEU A 321 -10.42 14.15 -4.26
C LEU A 321 -10.36 12.71 -4.76
N TYR A 322 -10.70 12.48 -6.02
CA TYR A 322 -10.67 11.15 -6.62
C TYR A 322 -9.28 10.49 -6.51
N LYS A 323 -8.22 11.18 -6.97
CA LYS A 323 -6.84 10.66 -6.91
C LYS A 323 -6.40 10.36 -5.49
N GLN A 324 -6.76 11.21 -4.52
CA GLN A 324 -6.39 10.99 -3.13
C GLN A 324 -7.16 9.83 -2.52
N MET A 325 -8.47 9.74 -2.74
CA MET A 325 -9.32 8.68 -2.19
C MET A 325 -8.92 7.30 -2.70
N ILE A 326 -8.73 7.11 -4.00
CA ILE A 326 -8.37 5.77 -4.53
C ILE A 326 -7.04 5.26 -3.98
N ASN A 327 -6.13 6.15 -3.54
CA ASN A 327 -4.84 5.81 -2.95
C ASN A 327 -4.88 5.61 -1.42
N LYS A 328 -6.04 5.74 -0.78
CA LYS A 328 -6.19 5.49 0.66
C LYS A 328 -6.30 4.00 0.95
N VAL A 329 -5.54 3.54 1.94
CA VAL A 329 -5.53 2.15 2.40
C VAL A 329 -5.92 2.00 3.87
N ASN A 330 -5.84 3.10 4.65
CA ASN A 330 -6.17 3.12 6.07
C ASN A 330 -7.23 4.20 6.30
N MET A 331 -8.50 3.82 6.19
CA MET A 331 -9.67 4.67 6.44
C MET A 331 -10.59 3.96 7.42
N LYS A 332 -11.31 4.69 8.27
CA LYS A 332 -12.17 4.14 9.32
C LYS A 332 -13.42 3.45 8.76
N TYR A 333 -14.01 4.01 7.71
CA TYR A 333 -15.32 3.61 7.19
C TYR A 333 -15.22 2.98 5.80
N LYS A 334 -16.35 2.48 5.27
CA LYS A 334 -16.50 2.06 3.87
C LYS A 334 -16.77 3.28 2.99
N TYR A 335 -15.90 3.53 2.03
CA TYR A 335 -16.07 4.63 1.09
C TYR A 335 -16.33 4.12 -0.33
N TYR A 336 -17.13 4.90 -1.03
CA TYR A 336 -17.51 4.68 -2.43
C TYR A 336 -17.37 5.98 -3.20
N ILE A 337 -17.17 5.87 -4.51
CA ILE A 337 -17.11 7.05 -5.38
C ILE A 337 -18.02 6.84 -6.58
N TYR A 338 -18.92 7.77 -6.81
CA TYR A 338 -19.61 7.96 -8.07
C TYR A 338 -18.82 8.95 -8.90
N ARG A 339 -18.35 8.51 -10.07
CA ARG A 339 -17.59 9.36 -10.98
C ARG A 339 -18.32 9.54 -12.28
N ILE A 340 -18.70 10.80 -12.59
CA ILE A 340 -19.25 11.19 -13.86
C ILE A 340 -18.10 11.64 -14.79
N VAL A 341 -18.12 11.15 -16.02
CA VAL A 341 -17.16 11.51 -17.06
C VAL A 341 -17.92 11.89 -18.32
N LEU A 342 -17.89 13.16 -18.69
CA LEU A 342 -18.45 13.60 -19.99
C LEU A 342 -17.50 13.21 -21.13
N THR A 343 -17.99 12.40 -22.04
CA THR A 343 -17.29 11.99 -23.27
C THR A 343 -17.47 12.99 -24.40
N ASN A 344 -18.61 13.69 -24.41
CA ASN A 344 -18.86 14.81 -25.32
C ASN A 344 -18.84 16.13 -24.52
N LYS A 345 -17.78 16.92 -24.71
CA LYS A 345 -17.56 18.22 -24.06
C LYS A 345 -17.93 19.41 -24.94
N LYS A 346 -18.61 19.20 -26.07
CA LYS A 346 -19.13 20.27 -26.94
C LYS A 346 -20.43 20.84 -26.36
N GLY A 347 -20.59 22.16 -26.42
CA GLY A 347 -21.78 22.87 -25.93
C GLY A 347 -21.46 24.01 -24.98
N SER A 348 -22.48 24.75 -24.57
CA SER A 348 -22.38 25.84 -23.62
C SER A 348 -22.10 25.33 -22.21
N TYR A 349 -21.69 26.23 -21.32
CA TYR A 349 -21.51 25.90 -19.88
C TYR A 349 -22.77 25.27 -19.27
N SER A 350 -23.96 25.84 -19.56
CA SER A 350 -25.24 25.33 -19.09
C SER A 350 -25.54 23.91 -19.63
N THR A 351 -25.24 23.66 -20.91
CA THR A 351 -25.39 22.33 -21.52
C THR A 351 -24.52 21.28 -20.82
N LEU A 352 -23.24 21.60 -20.54
CA LEU A 352 -22.33 20.66 -19.88
C LEU A 352 -22.75 20.40 -18.44
N ARG A 353 -23.22 21.42 -17.71
CA ARG A 353 -23.79 21.23 -16.37
C ARG A 353 -25.01 20.32 -16.40
N MET A 354 -25.95 20.59 -17.29
CA MET A 354 -27.18 19.79 -17.42
C MET A 354 -26.87 18.32 -17.75
N ARG A 355 -25.93 18.04 -18.64
CA ARG A 355 -25.51 16.66 -18.95
C ARG A 355 -25.05 15.91 -17.70
N GLY A 356 -24.21 16.52 -16.86
CA GLY A 356 -23.77 15.90 -15.62
C GLY A 356 -24.92 15.69 -14.63
N GLN A 357 -25.80 16.67 -14.47
CA GLN A 357 -26.99 16.59 -13.61
C GLN A 357 -27.94 15.49 -14.07
N MET A 358 -28.18 15.34 -15.37
CA MET A 358 -29.01 14.25 -15.92
C MET A 358 -28.38 12.88 -15.72
N LEU A 359 -27.06 12.75 -15.87
CA LEU A 359 -26.35 11.51 -15.55
C LEU A 359 -26.48 11.14 -14.06
N ALA A 360 -26.40 12.12 -13.16
CA ALA A 360 -26.61 11.87 -11.74
C ALA A 360 -28.04 11.43 -11.44
N LYS A 361 -29.06 12.15 -11.97
CA LYS A 361 -30.47 11.84 -11.79
C LYS A 361 -30.82 10.43 -12.26
N ASN A 362 -30.32 10.07 -13.46
CA ASN A 362 -30.74 8.83 -14.13
C ASN A 362 -29.98 7.59 -13.64
N TYR A 363 -28.75 7.74 -13.14
CA TYR A 363 -27.90 6.60 -12.81
C TYR A 363 -27.38 6.61 -11.38
N ILE A 364 -26.97 7.77 -10.82
CA ILE A 364 -26.48 7.82 -9.45
C ILE A 364 -27.62 7.69 -8.45
N VAL A 365 -28.67 8.50 -8.59
CA VAL A 365 -29.78 8.53 -7.63
C VAL A 365 -30.46 7.14 -7.48
N PRO A 366 -30.86 6.45 -8.56
CA PRO A 366 -31.46 5.12 -8.43
C PRO A 366 -30.52 4.11 -7.78
N HIS A 367 -29.21 4.14 -8.15
CA HIS A 367 -28.23 3.24 -7.57
C HIS A 367 -27.96 3.56 -6.09
N ALA A 368 -27.81 4.83 -5.73
CA ALA A 368 -27.47 5.27 -4.37
C ALA A 368 -28.60 5.00 -3.37
N LYS A 369 -29.87 5.13 -3.75
CA LYS A 369 -31.02 4.83 -2.91
C LYS A 369 -31.04 3.40 -2.37
N ASN A 370 -30.43 2.46 -3.08
CA ASN A 370 -30.37 1.05 -2.70
C ASN A 370 -29.10 0.69 -1.90
N GLN A 371 -28.25 1.65 -1.53
CA GLN A 371 -26.98 1.37 -0.85
C GLN A 371 -27.04 1.60 0.68
N ASN A 372 -28.04 2.29 1.20
CA ASN A 372 -28.15 2.68 2.61
C ASN A 372 -26.88 3.42 3.08
N TYR A 373 -26.57 4.56 2.44
CA TYR A 373 -25.46 5.40 2.84
C TYR A 373 -25.79 6.22 4.08
N ASP A 374 -24.85 6.30 5.02
CA ASP A 374 -24.91 7.19 6.17
C ASP A 374 -24.59 8.64 5.77
N LEU A 375 -23.89 8.83 4.65
CA LEU A 375 -23.59 10.14 4.09
C LEU A 375 -23.25 10.06 2.60
N VAL A 376 -23.78 10.99 1.81
CA VAL A 376 -23.36 11.27 0.43
C VAL A 376 -22.83 12.70 0.36
N VAL A 377 -21.57 12.86 -0.04
CA VAL A 377 -20.92 14.18 -0.20
C VAL A 377 -20.75 14.49 -1.67
N ASP A 378 -21.43 15.54 -2.13
CA ASP A 378 -21.27 16.03 -3.50
C ASP A 378 -20.18 17.10 -3.55
N ILE A 379 -19.25 16.95 -4.47
CA ILE A 379 -18.04 17.75 -4.55
C ILE A 379 -18.15 18.77 -5.67
N HIS A 380 -17.95 20.04 -5.34
CA HIS A 380 -18.09 21.14 -6.25
C HIS A 380 -17.01 22.21 -6.13
N SER A 381 -16.95 23.08 -7.11
CA SER A 381 -16.25 24.37 -7.00
C SER A 381 -17.03 25.49 -7.68
N THR A 382 -16.96 26.67 -7.09
CA THR A 382 -17.64 27.89 -7.59
C THR A 382 -16.65 28.95 -8.02
N SER A 383 -17.04 29.77 -9.00
CA SER A 383 -16.29 30.98 -9.36
C SER A 383 -16.36 32.08 -8.28
N GLY A 384 -17.31 31.98 -7.36
CA GLY A 384 -17.59 33.00 -6.35
C GLY A 384 -18.47 34.16 -6.84
N ILE A 385 -18.69 34.27 -8.14
CA ILE A 385 -19.43 35.39 -8.74
C ILE A 385 -20.90 35.39 -8.25
N SER A 386 -21.58 34.25 -8.40
CA SER A 386 -22.99 34.11 -8.02
C SER A 386 -23.21 34.00 -6.52
N TYR A 387 -22.22 33.48 -5.79
CA TYR A 387 -22.38 33.07 -4.40
C TYR A 387 -21.73 34.03 -3.41
N LYS A 388 -20.81 34.90 -3.82
CA LYS A 388 -20.01 35.77 -2.94
C LYS A 388 -19.20 35.01 -1.86
N GLN A 389 -19.23 33.67 -1.91
CA GLN A 389 -18.52 32.74 -1.05
C GLN A 389 -17.80 31.70 -1.89
N THR A 390 -16.62 31.27 -1.46
CA THR A 390 -15.78 30.38 -2.24
C THR A 390 -15.31 29.13 -1.51
N TYR A 391 -15.61 29.02 -0.20
CA TYR A 391 -15.24 27.85 0.61
C TYR A 391 -16.29 27.59 1.69
N PHE A 392 -17.19 26.66 1.43
CA PHE A 392 -18.32 26.40 2.31
C PHE A 392 -18.90 24.99 2.14
N ILE A 393 -19.73 24.62 3.08
CA ILE A 393 -20.61 23.45 2.99
C ILE A 393 -22.04 23.92 3.10
N HIS A 394 -22.92 23.32 2.32
CA HIS A 394 -24.36 23.58 2.44
C HIS A 394 -25.21 22.32 2.27
N VAL A 395 -26.40 22.37 2.85
CA VAL A 395 -27.48 21.40 2.61
C VAL A 395 -28.54 22.10 1.78
N PRO A 396 -28.98 21.51 0.67
CA PRO A 396 -30.00 22.12 -0.18
C PRO A 396 -31.26 22.48 0.58
N LYS A 397 -31.70 23.74 0.42
CA LYS A 397 -32.89 24.30 1.08
C LYS A 397 -32.91 24.26 2.61
N ASN A 398 -31.82 23.85 3.27
CA ASN A 398 -31.74 23.66 4.74
C ASN A 398 -32.89 22.80 5.32
N GLN A 399 -33.32 21.77 4.57
CA GLN A 399 -34.57 21.05 4.90
C GLN A 399 -34.34 19.67 5.52
N HIS A 400 -33.09 19.23 5.76
CA HIS A 400 -32.81 17.89 6.27
C HIS A 400 -31.87 17.97 7.47
N GLU A 401 -32.42 17.83 8.66
CA GLU A 401 -31.69 18.00 9.91
C GLU A 401 -30.46 17.05 10.03
N PRO A 402 -30.55 15.73 9.73
CA PRO A 402 -29.38 14.86 9.76
C PRO A 402 -28.25 15.32 8.83
N SER A 403 -28.56 15.82 7.63
CA SER A 403 -27.57 16.39 6.71
C SER A 403 -26.93 17.66 7.28
N MET A 404 -27.71 18.54 7.90
CA MET A 404 -27.21 19.78 8.52
C MET A 404 -26.28 19.48 9.70
N LYS A 405 -26.63 18.52 10.53
CA LYS A 405 -25.79 18.07 11.65
C LYS A 405 -24.43 17.56 11.17
N LEU A 406 -24.40 16.68 10.18
CA LEU A 406 -23.15 16.17 9.59
C LEU A 406 -22.35 17.27 8.89
N ALA A 407 -23.02 18.19 8.16
CA ALA A 407 -22.35 19.32 7.51
C ALA A 407 -21.66 20.24 8.54
N LYS A 408 -22.37 20.62 9.62
CA LYS A 408 -21.82 21.46 10.70
C LYS A 408 -20.68 20.76 11.42
N LYS A 409 -20.82 19.47 11.75
CA LYS A 409 -19.74 18.66 12.36
C LYS A 409 -18.51 18.58 11.44
N THR A 410 -18.71 18.38 10.13
CA THR A 410 -17.60 18.38 9.15
C THR A 410 -16.87 19.72 9.13
N ILE A 411 -17.59 20.85 9.19
CA ILE A 411 -16.98 22.18 9.26
C ILE A 411 -16.14 22.37 10.54
N GLN A 412 -16.64 21.91 11.69
CA GLN A 412 -15.89 21.96 12.94
C GLN A 412 -14.59 21.15 12.85
N LEU A 413 -14.66 19.94 12.28
CA LEU A 413 -13.49 19.08 12.06
C LEU A 413 -12.50 19.71 11.06
N ILE A 414 -12.97 20.31 9.97
CA ILE A 414 -12.11 21.04 9.03
C ILE A 414 -11.41 22.21 9.75
N LYS A 415 -12.13 23.00 10.54
CA LYS A 415 -11.55 24.10 11.32
C LYS A 415 -10.51 23.60 12.30
N SER A 416 -10.76 22.50 12.99
CA SER A 416 -9.78 21.86 13.88
C SER A 416 -8.51 21.40 13.16
N ILE A 417 -8.63 20.87 11.93
CA ILE A 417 -7.49 20.39 11.14
C ILE A 417 -6.69 21.54 10.52
N GLU A 418 -7.38 22.58 10.05
CA GLU A 418 -6.73 23.73 9.36
C GLU A 418 -6.24 24.83 10.33
N GLY A 419 -6.75 24.88 11.55
CA GLY A 419 -6.55 26.00 12.48
C GLY A 419 -7.36 27.23 12.05
N ASN A 420 -6.78 28.14 11.28
CA ASN A 420 -7.45 29.37 10.81
C ASN A 420 -8.27 29.15 9.52
N SER A 421 -9.15 28.16 9.51
CA SER A 421 -9.99 27.87 8.35
C SER A 421 -11.12 28.91 8.18
N LYS A 422 -11.28 29.37 6.94
CA LYS A 422 -12.37 30.26 6.54
C LYS A 422 -13.62 29.51 6.04
N ILE A 423 -13.68 28.19 6.21
CA ILE A 423 -14.86 27.41 5.82
C ILE A 423 -16.07 27.78 6.67
N LEU A 424 -17.21 27.87 6.05
CA LEU A 424 -18.46 28.20 6.71
C LEU A 424 -19.63 27.32 6.23
N TYR A 425 -20.71 27.29 7.02
CA TYR A 425 -22.00 26.79 6.57
C TYR A 425 -22.73 27.96 5.89
N TRP A 426 -23.05 27.80 4.62
CA TRP A 426 -23.72 28.84 3.88
C TRP A 426 -24.60 28.26 2.78
N SER A 427 -25.90 28.61 2.76
CA SER A 427 -26.85 28.11 1.78
C SER A 427 -27.03 29.14 0.66
N PRO A 428 -26.57 28.82 -0.57
CA PRO A 428 -26.73 29.74 -1.70
C PRO A 428 -28.20 30.01 -2.01
N PRO A 429 -28.56 31.24 -2.37
CA PRO A 429 -29.95 31.61 -2.73
C PRO A 429 -30.45 30.89 -3.99
N THR A 430 -29.53 30.60 -4.92
CA THR A 430 -29.83 29.88 -6.16
C THR A 430 -29.04 28.59 -6.25
N GLN A 431 -29.72 27.49 -6.51
CA GLN A 431 -29.13 26.16 -6.60
C GLN A 431 -29.74 25.39 -7.76
N THR A 432 -28.92 24.84 -8.65
CA THR A 432 -29.40 24.12 -9.84
C THR A 432 -29.30 22.59 -9.73
N SER A 433 -28.39 22.09 -8.91
CA SER A 433 -28.17 20.63 -8.74
C SER A 433 -29.15 19.90 -7.83
N PRO A 434 -29.77 20.55 -6.81
CA PRO A 434 -30.59 19.84 -5.84
C PRO A 434 -31.66 18.91 -6.41
N PRO A 435 -32.43 19.27 -7.44
CA PRO A 435 -33.45 18.38 -8.00
C PRO A 435 -32.92 17.12 -8.67
N TYR A 436 -31.62 17.10 -9.04
CA TYR A 436 -31.02 16.04 -9.81
C TYR A 436 -30.28 15.01 -8.97
N ILE A 437 -29.95 15.34 -7.69
CA ILE A 437 -29.23 14.43 -6.82
C ILE A 437 -29.65 14.55 -5.35
N HIS A 438 -29.59 15.74 -4.74
CA HIS A 438 -29.73 15.87 -3.27
C HIS A 438 -31.15 15.66 -2.78
N LEU A 439 -32.14 16.37 -3.34
CA LEU A 439 -33.51 16.25 -2.90
C LEU A 439 -34.08 14.84 -3.06
N PRO A 440 -33.83 14.10 -4.16
CA PRO A 440 -34.21 12.71 -4.27
C PRO A 440 -33.56 11.78 -3.25
N LEU A 441 -32.30 12.03 -2.84
CA LEU A 441 -31.60 11.26 -1.82
C LEU A 441 -32.11 11.57 -0.44
N ILE A 442 -32.31 12.86 -0.09
CA ILE A 442 -32.90 13.32 1.16
C ILE A 442 -34.31 12.72 1.35
N LYS A 443 -35.13 12.76 0.30
CA LYS A 443 -36.48 12.14 0.32
C LYS A 443 -36.46 10.64 0.57
N ALA A 444 -35.34 9.99 0.20
CA ALA A 444 -35.10 8.56 0.47
C ALA A 444 -34.42 8.31 1.83
N GLY A 445 -34.28 9.32 2.69
CA GLY A 445 -33.67 9.22 4.02
C GLY A 445 -32.15 9.23 4.03
N THR A 446 -31.49 9.49 2.90
CA THR A 446 -30.01 9.52 2.83
C THR A 446 -29.47 10.91 3.16
N PRO A 447 -28.68 11.08 4.24
CA PRO A 447 -28.01 12.34 4.52
C PRO A 447 -27.06 12.74 3.40
N THR A 448 -27.13 14.01 2.98
CA THR A 448 -26.26 14.53 1.91
C THR A 448 -25.99 16.01 2.09
N PHE A 449 -24.77 16.44 1.74
CA PHE A 449 -24.41 17.84 1.63
C PHE A 449 -23.46 18.10 0.46
N VAL A 450 -23.32 19.36 0.12
CA VAL A 450 -22.41 19.84 -0.92
C VAL A 450 -21.20 20.49 -0.27
N PHE A 451 -20.03 20.14 -0.75
CA PHE A 451 -18.75 20.77 -0.40
C PHE A 451 -18.29 21.62 -1.57
N GLU A 452 -18.09 22.91 -1.35
CA GLU A 452 -17.71 23.89 -2.36
C GLU A 452 -16.34 24.47 -2.09
N THR A 453 -15.53 24.59 -3.15
CA THR A 453 -14.22 25.27 -3.15
C THR A 453 -14.18 26.35 -4.23
N TRP A 454 -13.11 27.14 -4.26
CA TRP A 454 -12.94 28.15 -5.29
C TRP A 454 -12.33 27.55 -6.57
N SER A 455 -13.00 27.72 -7.71
CA SER A 455 -12.59 27.15 -9.01
C SER A 455 -11.21 27.65 -9.50
N TYR A 456 -10.81 28.86 -9.06
CA TYR A 456 -9.54 29.49 -9.44
C TYR A 456 -8.40 29.26 -8.44
N GLU A 457 -8.58 28.42 -7.43
CA GLU A 457 -7.49 28.04 -6.53
C GLU A 457 -6.31 27.45 -7.29
N LYS A 458 -5.10 27.65 -6.76
CA LYS A 458 -3.90 26.91 -7.21
C LYS A 458 -4.11 25.43 -6.91
N LYS A 459 -3.59 24.56 -7.77
CA LYS A 459 -3.72 23.09 -7.61
C LYS A 459 -3.30 22.61 -6.22
N SER A 460 -2.19 23.14 -5.68
CA SER A 460 -1.72 22.80 -4.33
C SER A 460 -2.75 23.10 -3.23
N GLN A 461 -3.50 24.22 -3.35
CA GLN A 461 -4.55 24.58 -2.42
C GLN A 461 -5.76 23.66 -2.58
N THR A 462 -6.17 23.36 -3.82
CA THR A 462 -7.23 22.40 -4.10
C THR A 462 -6.89 21.01 -3.55
N ASP A 463 -5.64 20.55 -3.73
CA ASP A 463 -5.15 19.27 -3.17
C ASP A 463 -5.20 19.27 -1.64
N LYS A 464 -4.84 20.40 -1.00
CA LYS A 464 -4.95 20.59 0.45
C LYS A 464 -6.42 20.52 0.91
N ARG A 465 -7.37 21.20 0.22
CA ARG A 465 -8.79 21.16 0.53
C ARG A 465 -9.36 19.74 0.46
N ALA A 466 -9.06 19.02 -0.63
CA ALA A 466 -9.48 17.63 -0.77
C ALA A 466 -8.93 16.72 0.35
N LYS A 467 -7.65 16.87 0.69
CA LYS A 467 -7.02 16.11 1.80
C LYS A 467 -7.70 16.37 3.12
N ILE A 468 -7.99 17.63 3.45
CA ILE A 468 -8.60 18.03 4.72
C ILE A 468 -10.05 17.54 4.79
N LEU A 469 -10.83 17.68 3.71
CA LEU A 469 -12.18 17.12 3.65
C LEU A 469 -12.17 15.62 3.93
N ILE A 470 -11.29 14.86 3.26
CA ILE A 470 -11.16 13.41 3.47
C ILE A 470 -10.86 13.09 4.93
N GLN A 471 -9.94 13.84 5.56
CA GLN A 471 -9.58 13.65 6.98
C GLN A 471 -10.73 14.00 7.93
N ALA A 472 -11.50 15.04 7.63
CA ALA A 472 -12.65 15.44 8.43
C ALA A 472 -13.78 14.41 8.32
N ILE A 473 -14.09 13.95 7.12
CA ILE A 473 -15.12 12.92 6.89
C ILE A 473 -14.73 11.58 7.54
N ASP A 474 -13.44 11.25 7.62
CA ASP A 474 -12.98 10.01 8.29
C ASP A 474 -13.12 10.05 9.82
N LYS A 475 -13.66 11.16 10.37
CA LYS A 475 -13.92 11.37 11.79
C LYS A 475 -15.37 11.82 12.07
N VAL A 476 -16.20 11.98 11.04
CA VAL A 476 -17.50 12.64 11.18
C VAL A 476 -18.51 11.85 12.00
N PHE A 477 -18.31 10.53 12.13
CA PHE A 477 -19.16 9.64 12.94
C PHE A 477 -18.50 9.21 14.27
N ASP A 478 -17.37 9.81 14.65
CA ASP A 478 -16.70 9.61 15.95
C ASP A 478 -17.47 10.23 17.11
#